data_8a0568632daf478bf78e65d7af1700f8
#
_entry.id   8a0568632daf478bf78e65d7af1700f8
#
_cell.length_a   1.000
_cell.length_b   1.000
_cell.length_c   1.000
_cell.angle_alpha   90.00
_cell.angle_beta   90.00
_cell.angle_gamma   90.00
#
_symmetry.space_group_name_H-M   'P 1'
#
loop_
_entity.id
_entity.type
_entity.pdbx_description
1 polymer ?
#
loop_
_entity_poly.entity_id
_entity_poly.type
_entity_poly.pdbx_seq_one_letter_code
_entity_poly.pdbx_strand_id
1 'polypeptide(L)'
;MSYWQNTTDFGIHVNENGVMQLAGKDIYIAGTNCYNLFNQCFDDFSSAEAKRTLDVLKENGISLVRFNCGGYSYNDLRFYMQNKQAFLDLLYEIVNYAEELEIGLIPSFFWLYHAVPDYYDEPLRSWGRADSKTVQFLCNYTKDIVSTLKDSKAIFAWEFGNEFNLSCDLPNANEHMPALPAHSTRASRTTEDYLSAEDVSYAMTRFIQTIRALDDTGRMITSGNATLRPSQYNQLKYNSWVQDSYEEYKQITAMFTPEGADTISEHVYFQSQKTFGQELTLAQYLSYMTQMAKELKKAYFVGEWGGGSSEDMTSYREIGNDFVDAGVQICLLWNFNLNENSIEYSFSADSLRGQRLFAVIAELNHRYQTEFNL
;
A
#
# COMPACT_ATOMS: atom_id res chain seq x y z
N MET A 1 -27.19 8.52 -6.92
CA MET A 1 -27.29 7.05 -6.75
C MET A 1 -26.03 6.61 -5.99
N SER A 2 -26.18 5.69 -5.05
CA SER A 2 -25.03 5.15 -4.32
C SER A 2 -24.12 4.39 -5.29
N TYR A 3 -22.79 4.50 -5.13
CA TYR A 3 -21.80 3.71 -5.85
C TYR A 3 -22.14 2.22 -5.87
N TRP A 4 -22.57 1.68 -4.74
CA TRP A 4 -22.83 0.26 -4.54
C TRP A 4 -24.04 -0.27 -5.30
N GLN A 5 -25.00 0.58 -5.65
CA GLN A 5 -26.29 0.13 -6.18
C GLN A 5 -26.36 0.02 -7.70
N ASN A 6 -25.78 0.96 -8.46
CA ASN A 6 -26.03 1.06 -9.89
C ASN A 6 -24.84 1.53 -10.75
N THR A 7 -23.60 1.43 -10.25
CA THR A 7 -22.46 1.83 -11.06
C THR A 7 -21.95 0.68 -11.93
N THR A 8 -21.54 1.00 -13.16
CA THR A 8 -20.71 0.16 -14.01
C THR A 8 -19.25 0.65 -14.00
N ASP A 9 -18.99 1.75 -13.29
CA ASP A 9 -17.67 2.37 -13.14
C ASP A 9 -17.09 1.91 -11.81
N PHE A 10 -16.20 0.91 -11.86
CA PHE A 10 -15.71 0.21 -10.68
C PHE A 10 -14.38 0.78 -10.20
N GLY A 11 -14.32 1.01 -8.88
CA GLY A 11 -13.12 1.44 -8.20
C GLY A 11 -12.84 2.93 -8.31
N ILE A 12 -11.71 3.34 -7.77
CA ILE A 12 -11.24 4.71 -7.78
C ILE A 12 -10.54 4.99 -9.11
N HIS A 13 -10.80 6.16 -9.68
CA HIS A 13 -10.11 6.68 -10.85
C HIS A 13 -9.39 7.97 -10.49
N VAL A 14 -8.25 8.23 -11.11
CA VAL A 14 -7.54 9.50 -10.99
C VAL A 14 -7.75 10.29 -12.26
N ASN A 15 -8.36 11.47 -12.15
CA ASN A 15 -8.61 12.32 -13.30
C ASN A 15 -7.34 13.06 -13.76
N GLU A 16 -7.44 13.81 -14.86
CA GLU A 16 -6.32 14.56 -15.45
C GLU A 16 -5.70 15.63 -14.53
N ASN A 17 -6.41 16.04 -13.48
CA ASN A 17 -5.96 17.00 -12.48
C ASN A 17 -5.34 16.33 -11.26
N GLY A 18 -5.17 14.99 -11.24
CA GLY A 18 -4.65 14.24 -10.11
C GLY A 18 -5.65 14.10 -8.95
N VAL A 19 -6.96 14.17 -9.23
CA VAL A 19 -8.01 14.04 -8.22
C VAL A 19 -8.60 12.64 -8.27
N MET A 20 -8.69 11.98 -7.12
CA MET A 20 -9.32 10.67 -6.98
C MET A 20 -10.84 10.79 -6.99
N GLN A 21 -11.48 9.97 -7.80
CA GLN A 21 -12.93 9.94 -7.99
C GLN A 21 -13.47 8.53 -7.87
N LEU A 22 -14.68 8.39 -7.33
CA LEU A 22 -15.46 7.16 -7.29
C LEU A 22 -16.82 7.41 -7.96
N ALA A 23 -17.13 6.66 -9.02
CA ALA A 23 -18.31 6.90 -9.85
C ALA A 23 -18.42 8.37 -10.30
N GLY A 24 -17.31 8.97 -10.73
CA GLY A 24 -17.24 10.34 -11.25
C GLY A 24 -17.38 11.45 -10.20
N LYS A 25 -17.37 11.13 -8.91
CA LYS A 25 -17.38 12.11 -7.81
C LYS A 25 -16.06 12.10 -7.06
N ASP A 26 -15.56 13.27 -6.72
CA ASP A 26 -14.39 13.41 -5.85
C ASP A 26 -14.64 12.71 -4.52
N ILE A 27 -13.63 11.98 -4.04
CA ILE A 27 -13.72 11.23 -2.79
C ILE A 27 -12.67 11.69 -1.81
N TYR A 28 -13.04 11.66 -0.52
CA TYR A 28 -12.15 11.88 0.60
C TYR A 28 -12.50 10.87 1.68
N ILE A 29 -11.56 9.99 2.04
CA ILE A 29 -11.81 8.86 2.94
C ILE A 29 -10.64 8.67 3.89
N ALA A 30 -10.91 8.73 5.20
CA ALA A 30 -10.05 8.15 6.21
C ALA A 30 -10.50 6.69 6.46
N GLY A 31 -9.60 5.75 6.25
CA GLY A 31 -9.83 4.33 6.45
C GLY A 31 -8.76 3.70 7.33
N THR A 32 -8.58 2.39 7.23
CA THR A 32 -7.56 1.68 8.01
C THR A 32 -6.84 0.61 7.20
N ASN A 33 -5.65 0.25 7.66
CA ASN A 33 -5.01 -1.00 7.28
C ASN A 33 -5.57 -2.15 8.13
N CYS A 34 -5.77 -3.30 7.52
CA CYS A 34 -5.91 -4.59 8.18
C CYS A 34 -5.00 -5.56 7.41
N TYR A 35 -3.67 -5.44 7.63
CA TYR A 35 -2.69 -6.09 6.77
C TYR A 35 -2.91 -7.60 6.68
N ASN A 36 -3.34 -8.24 7.75
CA ASN A 36 -3.52 -9.69 7.85
C ASN A 36 -4.95 -10.16 7.50
N LEU A 37 -5.81 -9.33 6.93
CA LEU A 37 -7.20 -9.70 6.62
C LEU A 37 -7.30 -11.03 5.87
N PHE A 38 -6.49 -11.20 4.83
CA PHE A 38 -6.48 -12.44 4.05
C PHE A 38 -5.68 -13.57 4.73
N ASN A 39 -4.61 -13.23 5.47
CA ASN A 39 -3.82 -14.23 6.18
C ASN A 39 -4.62 -14.97 7.26
N GLN A 40 -5.67 -14.37 7.81
CA GLN A 40 -6.60 -15.01 8.73
C GLN A 40 -7.27 -16.26 8.14
N CYS A 41 -7.28 -16.41 6.82
CA CYS A 41 -7.84 -17.60 6.16
C CYS A 41 -6.89 -18.79 6.09
N PHE A 42 -5.61 -18.63 6.42
CA PHE A 42 -4.60 -19.64 6.10
C PHE A 42 -4.45 -20.70 7.20
N ASP A 43 -4.86 -20.41 8.43
CA ASP A 43 -4.70 -21.34 9.56
C ASP A 43 -5.65 -22.52 9.47
N ASP A 44 -6.90 -22.30 9.06
CA ASP A 44 -7.95 -23.32 8.97
C ASP A 44 -8.59 -23.43 7.56
N PHE A 45 -8.04 -22.72 6.59
CA PHE A 45 -8.57 -22.63 5.22
C PHE A 45 -10.04 -22.17 5.17
N SER A 46 -10.37 -21.17 6.00
CA SER A 46 -11.72 -20.65 6.16
C SER A 46 -11.72 -19.12 6.08
N SER A 47 -12.74 -18.53 5.44
CA SER A 47 -12.95 -17.08 5.42
C SER A 47 -13.69 -16.53 6.66
N ALA A 48 -14.04 -17.38 7.63
CA ALA A 48 -14.90 -17.01 8.74
C ALA A 48 -14.34 -15.89 9.63
N GLU A 49 -13.04 -15.95 9.98
CA GLU A 49 -12.41 -14.91 10.80
C GLU A 49 -12.25 -13.59 10.03
N ALA A 50 -11.87 -13.66 8.75
CA ALA A 50 -11.78 -12.48 7.90
C ALA A 50 -13.15 -11.78 7.71
N LYS A 51 -14.24 -12.55 7.54
CA LYS A 51 -15.61 -12.01 7.48
C LYS A 51 -15.99 -11.33 8.80
N ARG A 52 -15.71 -11.96 9.94
CA ARG A 52 -15.93 -11.34 11.24
C ARG A 52 -15.11 -10.06 11.43
N THR A 53 -13.89 -10.01 10.91
CA THR A 53 -13.07 -8.80 10.89
C THR A 53 -13.76 -7.67 10.11
N LEU A 54 -14.29 -7.98 8.93
CA LEU A 54 -15.05 -7.02 8.12
C LEU A 54 -16.34 -6.54 8.80
N ASP A 55 -17.07 -7.43 9.50
CA ASP A 55 -18.24 -7.04 10.29
C ASP A 55 -17.87 -5.99 11.35
N VAL A 56 -16.81 -6.25 12.13
CA VAL A 56 -16.33 -5.32 13.18
C VAL A 56 -15.90 -3.99 12.56
N LEU A 57 -15.23 -4.00 11.43
CA LEU A 57 -14.83 -2.77 10.73
C LEU A 57 -16.05 -1.98 10.24
N LYS A 58 -17.05 -2.67 9.68
CA LYS A 58 -18.32 -2.04 9.25
C LYS A 58 -19.10 -1.43 10.41
N GLU A 59 -19.21 -2.14 11.53
CA GLU A 59 -19.86 -1.67 12.76
C GLU A 59 -19.20 -0.42 13.33
N ASN A 60 -17.89 -0.24 13.10
CA ASN A 60 -17.13 0.94 13.50
C ASN A 60 -17.02 2.02 12.40
N GLY A 61 -17.83 1.92 11.34
CA GLY A 61 -17.94 2.95 10.29
C GLY A 61 -16.79 2.99 9.29
N ILE A 62 -15.98 1.93 9.22
CA ILE A 62 -14.88 1.85 8.23
C ILE A 62 -15.45 1.49 6.86
N SER A 63 -15.11 2.30 5.86
CA SER A 63 -15.55 2.13 4.48
C SER A 63 -14.42 1.79 3.49
N LEU A 64 -13.16 1.83 3.94
CA LEU A 64 -12.00 1.52 3.11
C LEU A 64 -10.91 0.81 3.91
N VAL A 65 -10.43 -0.31 3.39
CA VAL A 65 -9.41 -1.16 4.01
C VAL A 65 -8.31 -1.51 3.02
N ARG A 66 -7.06 -1.31 3.41
CA ARG A 66 -5.87 -1.82 2.72
C ARG A 66 -5.41 -3.11 3.40
N PHE A 67 -5.07 -4.13 2.62
CA PHE A 67 -4.65 -5.42 3.17
C PHE A 67 -3.62 -6.12 2.28
N ASN A 68 -2.84 -7.02 2.87
CA ASN A 68 -1.96 -7.91 2.13
C ASN A 68 -2.77 -9.03 1.45
N CYS A 69 -2.74 -9.12 0.13
CA CYS A 69 -3.46 -10.17 -0.58
C CYS A 69 -2.59 -11.40 -0.94
N GLY A 70 -1.44 -11.51 -0.32
CA GLY A 70 -0.53 -12.65 -0.45
C GLY A 70 0.93 -12.22 -0.65
N GLY A 71 1.86 -13.18 -0.61
CA GLY A 71 3.28 -12.90 -0.78
C GLY A 71 3.97 -12.34 0.47
N TYR A 72 3.35 -12.46 1.64
CA TYR A 72 3.96 -12.06 2.91
C TYR A 72 5.09 -12.99 3.32
N SER A 73 4.88 -14.29 3.15
CA SER A 73 5.84 -15.30 3.60
C SER A 73 6.02 -16.43 2.57
N TYR A 74 7.06 -17.23 2.78
CA TYR A 74 7.25 -18.46 2.03
C TYR A 74 6.03 -19.39 2.12
N ASN A 75 5.38 -19.47 3.28
CA ASN A 75 4.21 -20.33 3.47
C ASN A 75 3.00 -19.85 2.66
N ASP A 76 2.78 -18.53 2.56
CA ASP A 76 1.69 -17.95 1.77
C ASP A 76 1.90 -18.26 0.28
N LEU A 77 3.12 -18.03 -0.21
CA LEU A 77 3.49 -18.38 -1.58
C LEU A 77 3.34 -19.87 -1.86
N ARG A 78 3.75 -20.72 -0.91
CA ARG A 78 3.60 -22.18 -1.02
C ARG A 78 2.13 -22.59 -1.06
N PHE A 79 1.25 -21.96 -0.29
CA PHE A 79 -0.18 -22.25 -0.34
C PHE A 79 -0.75 -21.91 -1.72
N TYR A 80 -0.49 -20.71 -2.24
CA TYR A 80 -0.88 -20.35 -3.59
C TYR A 80 -0.35 -21.34 -4.65
N MET A 81 0.93 -21.70 -4.58
CA MET A 81 1.57 -22.60 -5.56
C MET A 81 1.02 -24.02 -5.53
N GLN A 82 0.65 -24.53 -4.35
CA GLN A 82 0.16 -25.90 -4.18
C GLN A 82 -1.36 -26.02 -4.32
N ASN A 83 -2.11 -24.98 -3.95
CA ASN A 83 -3.57 -25.02 -3.88
C ASN A 83 -4.19 -23.73 -4.47
N LYS A 84 -3.74 -23.35 -5.67
CA LYS A 84 -4.12 -22.08 -6.32
C LYS A 84 -5.63 -21.83 -6.27
N GLN A 85 -6.47 -22.81 -6.65
CA GLN A 85 -7.90 -22.61 -6.71
C GLN A 85 -8.48 -22.30 -5.32
N ALA A 86 -8.11 -23.05 -4.28
CA ALA A 86 -8.57 -22.79 -2.92
C ALA A 86 -8.11 -21.43 -2.40
N PHE A 87 -6.89 -21.00 -2.75
CA PHE A 87 -6.38 -19.67 -2.42
C PHE A 87 -7.24 -18.57 -3.07
N LEU A 88 -7.54 -18.68 -4.35
CA LEU A 88 -8.35 -17.72 -5.10
C LEU A 88 -9.81 -17.72 -4.64
N ASP A 89 -10.37 -18.89 -4.33
CA ASP A 89 -11.74 -19.01 -3.81
C ASP A 89 -11.90 -18.29 -2.47
N LEU A 90 -10.94 -18.48 -1.52
CA LEU A 90 -10.94 -17.77 -0.24
C LEU A 90 -10.83 -16.26 -0.41
N LEU A 91 -9.95 -15.81 -1.29
CA LEU A 91 -9.79 -14.38 -1.57
C LEU A 91 -11.07 -13.79 -2.19
N TYR A 92 -11.68 -14.51 -3.13
CA TYR A 92 -12.96 -14.13 -3.72
C TYR A 92 -14.07 -14.03 -2.67
N GLU A 93 -14.17 -14.99 -1.75
CA GLU A 93 -15.16 -14.98 -0.68
C GLU A 93 -15.05 -13.74 0.22
N ILE A 94 -13.82 -13.33 0.57
CA ILE A 94 -13.60 -12.13 1.39
C ILE A 94 -14.02 -10.88 0.63
N VAL A 95 -13.61 -10.76 -0.64
CA VAL A 95 -13.90 -9.59 -1.46
C VAL A 95 -15.39 -9.48 -1.74
N ASN A 96 -16.07 -10.61 -2.03
CA ASN A 96 -17.53 -10.62 -2.19
C ASN A 96 -18.24 -10.19 -0.91
N TYR A 97 -17.78 -10.67 0.25
CA TYR A 97 -18.36 -10.27 1.53
C TYR A 97 -18.11 -8.78 1.84
N ALA A 98 -16.96 -8.23 1.51
CA ALA A 98 -16.71 -6.79 1.62
C ALA A 98 -17.63 -5.97 0.71
N GLU A 99 -17.95 -6.48 -0.49
CA GLU A 99 -18.94 -5.86 -1.39
C GLU A 99 -20.35 -5.85 -0.78
N GLU A 100 -20.78 -6.95 -0.15
CA GLU A 100 -22.06 -7.03 0.57
C GLU A 100 -22.15 -6.02 1.73
N LEU A 101 -21.02 -5.78 2.40
CA LEU A 101 -20.90 -4.80 3.49
C LEU A 101 -20.66 -3.36 3.01
N GLU A 102 -20.53 -3.13 1.71
CA GLU A 102 -20.16 -1.83 1.16
C GLU A 102 -18.84 -1.29 1.73
N ILE A 103 -17.80 -2.15 1.78
CA ILE A 103 -16.44 -1.80 2.17
C ILE A 103 -15.54 -1.86 0.94
N GLY A 104 -14.86 -0.75 0.61
CA GLY A 104 -13.82 -0.72 -0.41
C GLY A 104 -12.53 -1.39 0.08
N LEU A 105 -11.84 -2.08 -0.82
CA LEU A 105 -10.62 -2.82 -0.55
C LEU A 105 -9.48 -2.37 -1.47
N ILE A 106 -8.29 -2.27 -0.91
CA ILE A 106 -7.03 -2.07 -1.65
C ILE A 106 -6.13 -3.28 -1.36
N PRO A 107 -6.13 -4.31 -2.23
CA PRO A 107 -5.22 -5.44 -2.12
C PRO A 107 -3.80 -5.02 -2.48
N SER A 108 -2.84 -5.20 -1.56
CA SER A 108 -1.41 -5.07 -1.77
C SER A 108 -0.82 -6.44 -2.13
N PHE A 109 -0.20 -6.55 -3.32
CA PHE A 109 0.14 -7.86 -3.90
C PHE A 109 1.42 -8.47 -3.33
N PHE A 110 2.46 -7.66 -3.16
CA PHE A 110 3.79 -8.14 -2.76
C PHE A 110 4.22 -7.43 -1.47
N TRP A 111 3.97 -8.05 -0.31
CA TRP A 111 4.22 -7.38 0.96
C TRP A 111 5.71 -7.29 1.31
N LEU A 112 6.45 -8.38 1.19
CA LEU A 112 7.89 -8.40 1.46
C LEU A 112 8.68 -8.52 0.15
N TYR A 113 9.52 -7.54 -0.12
CA TYR A 113 10.32 -7.46 -1.34
C TYR A 113 11.22 -8.68 -1.59
N HIS A 114 11.59 -9.42 -0.54
CA HIS A 114 12.43 -10.61 -0.65
C HIS A 114 11.63 -11.92 -0.80
N ALA A 115 10.32 -11.95 -0.51
CA ALA A 115 9.55 -13.19 -0.43
C ALA A 115 9.56 -14.00 -1.75
N VAL A 116 9.30 -13.34 -2.88
CA VAL A 116 9.26 -14.02 -4.18
C VAL A 116 10.64 -14.43 -4.69
N PRO A 117 11.67 -13.56 -4.69
CA PRO A 117 13.03 -13.99 -5.05
C PRO A 117 13.52 -15.15 -4.19
N ASP A 118 13.30 -15.08 -2.87
CA ASP A 118 13.71 -16.14 -1.94
C ASP A 118 12.98 -17.46 -2.18
N TYR A 119 11.70 -17.42 -2.56
CA TYR A 119 10.95 -18.60 -2.91
C TYR A 119 11.59 -19.35 -4.09
N TYR A 120 12.12 -18.61 -5.08
CA TYR A 120 12.77 -19.17 -6.26
C TYR A 120 14.28 -19.34 -6.13
N ASP A 121 14.84 -19.04 -4.97
CA ASP A 121 16.30 -19.03 -4.71
C ASP A 121 17.06 -18.10 -5.67
N GLU A 122 16.43 -16.98 -6.02
CA GLU A 122 16.99 -15.93 -6.89
C GLU A 122 17.52 -14.75 -6.06
N PRO A 123 18.45 -13.95 -6.58
CA PRO A 123 18.86 -12.70 -5.94
C PRO A 123 17.75 -11.65 -5.99
N LEU A 124 17.77 -10.68 -5.05
CA LEU A 124 16.71 -9.65 -4.94
C LEU A 124 16.60 -8.78 -6.20
N ARG A 125 17.69 -8.55 -6.93
CA ARG A 125 17.66 -7.83 -8.21
C ARG A 125 16.91 -8.56 -9.33
N SER A 126 16.42 -9.77 -9.08
CA SER A 126 15.55 -10.51 -10.01
C SER A 126 14.22 -9.79 -10.29
N TRP A 127 13.80 -8.85 -9.44
CA TRP A 127 12.68 -7.95 -9.73
C TRP A 127 12.90 -7.09 -10.99
N GLY A 128 14.15 -6.77 -11.34
CA GLY A 128 14.52 -6.00 -12.52
C GLY A 128 14.85 -6.85 -13.77
N ARG A 129 14.67 -8.17 -13.74
CA ARG A 129 15.13 -9.09 -14.81
C ARG A 129 13.96 -9.76 -15.52
N ALA A 130 13.84 -9.47 -16.81
CA ALA A 130 12.72 -9.94 -17.64
C ALA A 130 12.56 -11.47 -17.68
N ASP A 131 13.66 -12.21 -17.61
CA ASP A 131 13.74 -13.66 -17.70
C ASP A 131 13.74 -14.37 -16.34
N SER A 132 13.70 -13.62 -15.22
CA SER A 132 13.67 -14.19 -13.88
C SER A 132 12.36 -14.90 -13.57
N LYS A 133 12.43 -15.93 -12.72
CA LYS A 133 11.24 -16.57 -12.17
C LYS A 133 10.43 -15.60 -11.29
N THR A 134 11.09 -14.64 -10.63
CA THR A 134 10.49 -13.58 -9.86
C THR A 134 9.52 -12.73 -10.69
N VAL A 135 9.96 -12.24 -11.86
CA VAL A 135 9.09 -11.45 -12.76
C VAL A 135 8.03 -12.31 -13.43
N GLN A 136 8.34 -13.56 -13.76
CA GLN A 136 7.33 -14.49 -14.26
C GLN A 136 6.24 -14.75 -13.23
N PHE A 137 6.61 -14.96 -11.96
CA PHE A 137 5.66 -15.09 -10.86
C PHE A 137 4.83 -13.83 -10.70
N LEU A 138 5.46 -12.65 -10.66
CA LEU A 138 4.76 -11.37 -10.60
C LEU A 138 3.63 -11.32 -11.64
N CYS A 139 3.94 -11.56 -12.92
CA CYS A 139 2.95 -11.46 -13.98
C CYS A 139 1.83 -12.52 -13.83
N ASN A 140 2.17 -13.76 -13.48
CA ASN A 140 1.20 -14.84 -13.34
C ASN A 140 0.30 -14.63 -12.11
N TYR A 141 0.88 -14.26 -10.97
CA TYR A 141 0.14 -13.99 -9.74
C TYR A 141 -0.80 -12.80 -9.93
N THR A 142 -0.30 -11.70 -10.49
CA THR A 142 -1.12 -10.52 -10.81
C THR A 142 -2.28 -10.89 -11.74
N LYS A 143 -2.01 -11.68 -12.78
CA LYS A 143 -3.05 -12.16 -13.69
C LYS A 143 -4.14 -12.94 -12.96
N ASP A 144 -3.75 -13.90 -12.11
CA ASP A 144 -4.71 -14.76 -11.41
C ASP A 144 -5.59 -13.93 -10.46
N ILE A 145 -4.99 -13.04 -9.65
CA ILE A 145 -5.72 -12.18 -8.70
C ILE A 145 -6.66 -11.22 -9.44
N VAL A 146 -6.15 -10.49 -10.43
CA VAL A 146 -6.96 -9.52 -11.19
C VAL A 146 -8.10 -10.22 -11.93
N SER A 147 -7.85 -11.36 -12.56
CA SER A 147 -8.90 -12.12 -13.26
C SER A 147 -9.99 -12.62 -12.31
N THR A 148 -9.66 -12.89 -11.05
CA THR A 148 -10.61 -13.32 -10.03
C THR A 148 -11.46 -12.17 -9.48
N LEU A 149 -10.88 -10.97 -9.34
CA LEU A 149 -11.45 -9.89 -8.54
C LEU A 149 -11.90 -8.66 -9.34
N LYS A 150 -11.50 -8.48 -10.60
CA LYS A 150 -11.73 -7.24 -11.37
C LYS A 150 -13.20 -6.83 -11.50
N ASP A 151 -14.11 -7.80 -11.47
CA ASP A 151 -15.54 -7.56 -11.62
C ASP A 151 -16.23 -7.19 -10.30
N SER A 152 -15.49 -7.14 -9.17
CA SER A 152 -16.03 -6.71 -7.89
C SER A 152 -15.96 -5.19 -7.72
N LYS A 153 -17.05 -4.61 -7.21
CA LYS A 153 -17.13 -3.21 -6.80
C LYS A 153 -16.33 -2.92 -5.54
N ALA A 154 -16.04 -3.94 -4.73
CA ALA A 154 -15.26 -3.76 -3.52
C ALA A 154 -13.78 -3.44 -3.82
N ILE A 155 -13.25 -3.81 -4.97
CA ILE A 155 -11.87 -3.47 -5.31
C ILE A 155 -11.79 -1.99 -5.74
N PHE A 156 -11.24 -1.15 -4.88
CA PHE A 156 -11.11 0.29 -5.12
C PHE A 156 -9.83 0.65 -5.87
N ALA A 157 -8.74 -0.06 -5.61
CA ALA A 157 -7.47 0.15 -6.29
C ALA A 157 -6.65 -1.14 -6.31
N TRP A 158 -5.63 -1.19 -7.15
CA TRP A 158 -4.60 -2.24 -7.17
C TRP A 158 -3.30 -1.68 -6.62
N GLU A 159 -2.69 -2.34 -5.65
CA GLU A 159 -1.43 -1.90 -5.09
C GLU A 159 -0.32 -2.93 -5.35
N PHE A 160 0.84 -2.44 -5.85
CA PHE A 160 1.96 -3.29 -6.21
C PHE A 160 2.53 -4.06 -5.01
N GLY A 161 2.86 -3.34 -3.94
CA GLY A 161 3.56 -3.98 -2.82
C GLY A 161 3.60 -3.11 -1.57
N ASN A 162 4.51 -3.46 -0.66
CA ASN A 162 4.68 -2.73 0.59
C ASN A 162 6.14 -2.31 0.79
N GLU A 163 6.38 -0.99 0.80
CA GLU A 163 7.63 -0.35 1.22
C GLU A 163 8.91 -0.82 0.50
N PHE A 164 8.81 -1.28 -0.73
CA PHE A 164 9.98 -1.75 -1.50
C PHE A 164 11.10 -0.70 -1.58
N ASN A 165 10.72 0.59 -1.65
CA ASN A 165 11.65 1.70 -1.74
C ASN A 165 12.61 1.82 -0.55
N LEU A 166 12.22 1.32 0.64
CA LEU A 166 13.09 1.36 1.83
C LEU A 166 14.35 0.52 1.69
N SER A 167 14.33 -0.51 0.84
CA SER A 167 15.46 -1.41 0.63
C SER A 167 16.30 -1.07 -0.60
N CYS A 168 15.89 -0.04 -1.37
CA CYS A 168 16.57 0.31 -2.62
C CYS A 168 17.75 1.27 -2.39
N ASP A 169 18.83 1.05 -3.13
CA ASP A 169 19.97 1.97 -3.30
C ASP A 169 20.68 2.36 -2.00
N LEU A 170 20.60 1.52 -0.97
CA LEU A 170 21.24 1.78 0.30
C LEU A 170 22.79 1.71 0.17
N PRO A 171 23.54 2.76 0.50
CA PRO A 171 25.00 2.73 0.51
C PRO A 171 25.58 1.66 1.45
N ASN A 172 24.84 1.30 2.50
CA ASN A 172 25.17 0.25 3.47
C ASN A 172 24.23 -0.96 3.34
N ALA A 173 23.82 -1.32 2.13
CA ALA A 173 22.89 -2.42 1.87
C ALA A 173 23.26 -3.75 2.54
N ASN A 174 24.57 -4.04 2.67
CA ASN A 174 25.06 -5.25 3.33
C ASN A 174 24.66 -5.37 4.81
N GLU A 175 24.35 -4.26 5.48
CA GLU A 175 23.92 -4.23 6.89
C GLU A 175 22.42 -4.51 7.06
N HIS A 176 21.65 -4.41 5.98
CA HIS A 176 20.19 -4.47 5.98
C HIS A 176 19.63 -5.65 5.16
N MET A 177 20.48 -6.59 4.74
CA MET A 177 20.04 -7.75 3.98
C MET A 177 19.15 -8.68 4.85
N PRO A 178 17.99 -9.10 4.34
CA PRO A 178 17.21 -10.12 5.03
C PRO A 178 18.00 -11.44 5.06
N ALA A 179 17.83 -12.22 6.12
CA ALA A 179 18.40 -13.56 6.18
C ALA A 179 17.92 -14.42 5.01
N LEU A 180 18.80 -15.30 4.51
CA LEU A 180 18.35 -16.31 3.55
C LEU A 180 17.39 -17.29 4.23
N PRO A 181 16.32 -17.73 3.57
CA PRO A 181 15.42 -18.72 4.13
C PRO A 181 16.12 -20.09 4.24
N ALA A 182 15.64 -20.91 5.17
CA ALA A 182 16.24 -22.23 5.47
C ALA A 182 16.28 -23.19 4.26
N HIS A 183 15.43 -22.99 3.26
CA HIS A 183 15.40 -23.81 2.04
C HIS A 183 16.35 -23.32 0.94
N SER A 184 17.00 -22.16 1.13
CA SER A 184 17.91 -21.62 0.12
C SER A 184 19.13 -22.52 -0.09
N THR A 185 19.51 -22.70 -1.34
CA THR A 185 20.77 -23.36 -1.74
C THR A 185 21.94 -22.39 -1.83
N ARG A 186 21.66 -21.08 -1.71
CA ARG A 186 22.66 -20.00 -1.71
C ARG A 186 23.39 -19.97 -0.37
N ALA A 187 24.71 -19.79 -0.41
CA ALA A 187 25.55 -19.75 0.80
C ALA A 187 25.38 -18.40 1.57
N SER A 188 25.14 -17.31 0.86
CA SER A 188 25.01 -15.96 1.43
C SER A 188 24.33 -15.02 0.43
N ARG A 189 23.86 -13.89 0.91
CA ARG A 189 23.53 -12.73 0.08
C ARG A 189 24.81 -12.17 -0.56
N THR A 190 24.65 -11.56 -1.71
CA THR A 190 25.75 -10.96 -2.49
C THR A 190 25.34 -9.57 -2.97
N THR A 191 26.20 -8.89 -3.72
CA THR A 191 25.84 -7.61 -4.38
C THR A 191 24.68 -7.73 -5.36
N GLU A 192 24.36 -8.92 -5.84
CA GLU A 192 23.17 -9.22 -6.64
C GLU A 192 21.86 -9.10 -5.82
N ASP A 193 21.96 -8.98 -4.50
CA ASP A 193 20.85 -8.72 -3.60
C ASP A 193 20.71 -7.24 -3.22
N TYR A 194 21.55 -6.33 -3.77
CA TYR A 194 21.41 -4.89 -3.57
C TYR A 194 20.30 -4.36 -4.50
N LEU A 195 19.08 -4.35 -3.99
CA LEU A 195 17.90 -3.91 -4.73
C LEU A 195 18.05 -2.43 -5.12
N SER A 196 17.67 -2.08 -6.34
CA SER A 196 17.70 -0.71 -6.84
C SER A 196 16.30 -0.17 -7.15
N ALA A 197 16.17 1.15 -7.18
CA ALA A 197 14.95 1.81 -7.66
C ALA A 197 14.61 1.40 -9.11
N GLU A 198 15.63 1.15 -9.93
CA GLU A 198 15.47 0.70 -11.31
C GLU A 198 14.86 -0.71 -11.37
N ASP A 199 15.29 -1.64 -10.51
CA ASP A 199 14.74 -3.00 -10.41
C ASP A 199 13.25 -2.95 -10.00
N VAL A 200 12.92 -2.13 -8.99
CA VAL A 200 11.53 -1.97 -8.52
C VAL A 200 10.65 -1.26 -9.54
N SER A 201 11.17 -0.21 -10.19
CA SER A 201 10.47 0.49 -11.26
C SER A 201 10.12 -0.45 -12.44
N TYR A 202 11.05 -1.33 -12.80
CA TYR A 202 10.82 -2.36 -13.82
C TYR A 202 9.70 -3.32 -13.37
N ALA A 203 9.79 -3.87 -12.15
CA ALA A 203 8.77 -4.78 -11.62
C ALA A 203 7.38 -4.12 -11.60
N MET A 204 7.30 -2.88 -11.11
CA MET A 204 6.05 -2.13 -11.07
C MET A 204 5.49 -1.86 -12.48
N THR A 205 6.35 -1.54 -13.45
CA THR A 205 5.95 -1.39 -14.86
C THR A 205 5.32 -2.69 -15.39
N ARG A 206 5.91 -3.85 -15.08
CA ARG A 206 5.35 -5.17 -15.46
C ARG A 206 4.01 -5.45 -14.78
N PHE A 207 3.88 -5.08 -13.51
CA PHE A 207 2.62 -5.17 -12.75
C PHE A 207 1.51 -4.33 -13.40
N ILE A 208 1.78 -3.06 -13.68
CA ILE A 208 0.86 -2.13 -14.35
C ILE A 208 0.41 -2.68 -15.70
N GLN A 209 1.36 -3.09 -16.54
CA GLN A 209 1.06 -3.65 -17.87
C GLN A 209 0.16 -4.88 -17.77
N THR A 210 0.41 -5.75 -16.77
CA THR A 210 -0.40 -6.95 -16.56
C THR A 210 -1.82 -6.60 -16.15
N ILE A 211 -2.00 -5.63 -15.25
CA ILE A 211 -3.33 -5.17 -14.82
C ILE A 211 -4.07 -4.54 -15.98
N ARG A 212 -3.48 -3.55 -16.67
CA ARG A 212 -4.16 -2.82 -17.75
C ARG A 212 -4.54 -3.71 -18.94
N ALA A 213 -3.87 -4.86 -19.11
CA ALA A 213 -4.26 -5.86 -20.11
C ALA A 213 -5.49 -6.70 -19.71
N LEU A 214 -5.89 -6.68 -18.45
CA LEU A 214 -6.94 -7.53 -17.88
C LEU A 214 -8.14 -6.74 -17.33
N ASP A 215 -7.85 -5.59 -16.74
CA ASP A 215 -8.81 -4.67 -16.13
C ASP A 215 -8.79 -3.37 -16.94
N ASP A 216 -9.78 -3.20 -17.79
CA ASP A 216 -9.96 -2.05 -18.69
C ASP A 216 -10.79 -0.93 -18.06
N THR A 217 -11.20 -1.08 -16.80
CA THR A 217 -11.99 -0.06 -16.08
C THR A 217 -11.24 1.25 -15.88
N GLY A 218 -9.91 1.25 -15.92
CA GLY A 218 -9.09 2.43 -15.58
C GLY A 218 -8.90 2.63 -14.07
N ARG A 219 -9.23 1.62 -13.26
CA ARG A 219 -9.10 1.61 -11.80
C ARG A 219 -7.68 1.99 -11.36
N MET A 220 -7.59 2.76 -10.28
CA MET A 220 -6.35 3.28 -9.70
C MET A 220 -5.32 2.18 -9.45
N ILE A 221 -4.08 2.44 -9.84
CA ILE A 221 -2.91 1.61 -9.52
C ILE A 221 -1.94 2.44 -8.69
N THR A 222 -1.53 1.90 -7.54
CA THR A 222 -0.61 2.53 -6.59
C THR A 222 0.59 1.63 -6.27
N SER A 223 1.67 2.23 -5.75
CA SER A 223 2.92 1.51 -5.47
C SER A 223 2.98 0.86 -4.09
N GLY A 224 2.33 1.46 -3.08
CA GLY A 224 2.50 1.09 -1.67
C GLY A 224 3.88 1.45 -1.10
N ASN A 225 4.51 2.48 -1.61
CA ASN A 225 5.80 2.96 -1.10
C ASN A 225 5.65 3.66 0.25
N ALA A 226 6.67 3.51 1.09
CA ALA A 226 6.90 4.40 2.22
C ALA A 226 7.38 5.77 1.74
N THR A 227 7.37 6.77 2.64
CA THR A 227 8.06 8.04 2.45
C THR A 227 9.50 7.81 2.02
N LEU A 228 9.93 8.45 0.95
CA LEU A 228 11.29 8.31 0.46
C LEU A 228 12.30 8.88 1.47
N ARG A 229 13.47 8.25 1.54
CA ARG A 229 14.57 8.84 2.33
C ARG A 229 14.98 10.19 1.74
N PRO A 230 15.33 11.17 2.58
CA PRO A 230 15.72 12.52 2.11
C PRO A 230 16.94 12.58 1.18
N SER A 231 17.62 11.44 0.98
CA SER A 231 18.81 11.29 0.15
C SER A 231 18.68 10.18 -0.90
N GLN A 232 17.46 9.74 -1.21
CA GLN A 232 17.20 8.56 -2.05
C GLN A 232 17.78 8.71 -3.47
N TYR A 233 17.68 9.89 -4.07
CA TYR A 233 18.28 10.17 -5.38
C TYR A 233 19.79 10.14 -5.33
N ASN A 234 20.39 10.80 -4.32
CA ASN A 234 21.83 10.83 -4.14
C ASN A 234 22.42 9.46 -3.76
N GLN A 235 21.62 8.60 -3.09
CA GLN A 235 21.98 7.21 -2.85
C GLN A 235 22.06 6.43 -4.16
N LEU A 236 21.04 6.52 -5.01
CA LEU A 236 21.03 5.86 -6.31
C LEU A 236 22.18 6.34 -7.22
N LYS A 237 22.37 7.66 -7.33
CA LYS A 237 23.28 8.23 -8.34
C LYS A 237 24.74 8.29 -7.89
N TYR A 238 24.98 8.51 -6.61
CA TYR A 238 26.30 8.84 -6.10
C TYR A 238 26.72 7.99 -4.89
N ASN A 239 25.91 7.00 -4.49
CA ASN A 239 26.15 6.19 -3.29
C ASN A 239 26.40 7.07 -2.04
N SER A 240 25.59 8.13 -1.88
CA SER A 240 25.81 9.22 -0.93
C SER A 240 24.59 9.49 -0.07
N TRP A 241 24.81 9.88 1.19
CA TRP A 241 23.78 10.31 2.15
C TRP A 241 23.52 11.83 2.10
N VAL A 242 24.07 12.55 1.12
CA VAL A 242 23.74 13.97 0.92
C VAL A 242 22.25 14.08 0.60
N GLN A 243 21.59 15.05 1.23
CA GLN A 243 20.17 15.27 1.01
C GLN A 243 19.88 15.72 -0.42
N ASP A 244 18.78 15.23 -0.93
CA ASP A 244 18.26 15.59 -2.24
C ASP A 244 17.68 17.02 -2.20
N SER A 245 17.88 17.75 -3.28
CA SER A 245 17.06 18.92 -3.58
C SER A 245 15.61 18.49 -3.93
N TYR A 246 14.69 19.45 -3.98
CA TYR A 246 13.30 19.17 -4.39
C TYR A 246 13.24 18.50 -5.79
N GLU A 247 14.01 18.98 -6.74
CA GLU A 247 14.04 18.44 -8.11
C GLU A 247 14.64 17.03 -8.17
N GLU A 248 15.66 16.72 -7.38
CA GLU A 248 16.24 15.38 -7.26
C GLU A 248 15.25 14.41 -6.61
N TYR A 249 14.59 14.84 -5.54
CA TYR A 249 13.55 14.05 -4.87
C TYR A 249 12.37 13.79 -5.80
N LYS A 250 11.95 14.77 -6.61
CA LYS A 250 10.93 14.60 -7.64
C LYS A 250 11.32 13.58 -8.71
N GLN A 251 12.58 13.59 -9.14
CA GLN A 251 13.07 12.60 -10.12
C GLN A 251 13.03 11.18 -9.58
N ILE A 252 13.46 10.96 -8.32
CA ILE A 252 13.39 9.62 -7.74
C ILE A 252 11.96 9.21 -7.42
N THR A 253 11.08 10.13 -7.02
CA THR A 253 9.65 9.89 -6.86
C THR A 253 9.04 9.43 -8.18
N ALA A 254 9.34 10.08 -9.29
CA ALA A 254 8.87 9.69 -10.62
C ALA A 254 9.36 8.27 -11.02
N MET A 255 10.57 7.86 -10.61
CA MET A 255 11.09 6.52 -10.86
C MET A 255 10.29 5.46 -10.09
N PHE A 256 9.92 5.72 -8.83
CA PHE A 256 9.10 4.82 -8.02
C PHE A 256 7.59 4.88 -8.37
N THR A 257 7.19 5.79 -9.25
CA THR A 257 5.83 5.90 -9.76
C THR A 257 5.82 5.94 -11.29
N PRO A 258 6.24 4.84 -11.97
CA PRO A 258 6.42 4.81 -13.41
C PRO A 258 5.12 5.12 -14.15
N GLU A 259 5.22 5.29 -15.47
CA GLU A 259 4.06 5.54 -16.34
C GLU A 259 2.98 4.47 -16.13
N GLY A 260 1.74 4.92 -15.98
CA GLY A 260 0.57 4.07 -15.70
C GLY A 260 0.29 3.84 -14.21
N ALA A 261 1.20 4.21 -13.29
CA ALA A 261 0.86 4.40 -11.88
C ALA A 261 0.08 5.70 -11.72
N ASP A 262 -0.98 5.69 -10.92
CA ASP A 262 -1.91 6.82 -10.82
C ASP A 262 -1.60 7.72 -9.62
N THR A 263 -0.80 7.25 -8.66
CA THR A 263 -0.55 7.96 -7.40
C THR A 263 0.93 8.03 -7.05
N ILE A 264 1.30 9.07 -6.29
CA ILE A 264 2.42 9.02 -5.36
C ILE A 264 1.85 8.43 -4.07
N SER A 265 2.31 7.23 -3.70
CA SER A 265 1.94 6.58 -2.43
C SER A 265 3.04 6.82 -1.40
N GLU A 266 2.63 7.15 -0.17
CA GLU A 266 3.55 7.24 0.97
C GLU A 266 2.94 6.61 2.22
N HIS A 267 3.83 6.12 3.10
CA HIS A 267 3.54 5.74 4.46
C HIS A 267 4.11 6.82 5.39
N VAL A 268 3.23 7.64 5.97
CA VAL A 268 3.62 8.85 6.68
C VAL A 268 3.67 8.60 8.18
N TYR A 269 4.83 8.16 8.66
CA TYR A 269 5.17 8.12 10.08
C TYR A 269 6.07 9.29 10.40
N PHE A 270 5.46 10.46 10.54
CA PHE A 270 6.19 11.70 10.57
C PHE A 270 6.98 11.85 11.88
N GLN A 271 8.29 11.86 11.72
CA GLN A 271 9.22 12.40 12.70
C GLN A 271 9.86 13.62 12.03
N SER A 272 10.06 14.73 12.76
CA SER A 272 10.71 15.91 12.17
C SER A 272 12.04 15.50 11.55
N GLN A 273 12.12 15.53 10.24
CA GLN A 273 13.34 15.21 9.49
C GLN A 273 13.62 16.34 8.51
N LYS A 274 14.90 16.53 8.26
CA LYS A 274 15.30 17.44 7.20
C LYS A 274 14.97 16.82 5.86
N THR A 275 14.14 17.52 5.09
CA THR A 275 13.82 17.15 3.70
C THR A 275 14.09 18.37 2.82
N PHE A 276 14.63 18.19 1.65
CA PHE A 276 15.06 19.27 0.74
C PHE A 276 16.03 20.28 1.39
N GLY A 277 16.90 19.79 2.30
CA GLY A 277 17.84 20.65 3.05
C GLY A 277 17.20 21.49 4.17
N GLN A 278 15.93 21.33 4.49
CA GLN A 278 15.16 22.09 5.45
C GLN A 278 14.53 21.21 6.52
N GLU A 279 14.36 21.74 7.73
CA GLU A 279 13.46 21.13 8.71
C GLU A 279 12.02 21.54 8.38
N LEU A 280 11.15 20.56 8.12
CA LEU A 280 9.77 20.81 7.74
C LEU A 280 8.84 20.31 8.84
N THR A 281 7.73 21.04 9.06
CA THR A 281 6.56 20.49 9.75
C THR A 281 5.83 19.52 8.83
N LEU A 282 4.95 18.67 9.37
CA LEU A 282 4.14 17.77 8.56
C LEU A 282 3.32 18.56 7.52
N ALA A 283 2.65 19.61 7.93
CA ALA A 283 1.87 20.45 7.03
C ALA A 283 2.70 21.03 5.87
N GLN A 284 3.94 21.48 6.14
CA GLN A 284 4.85 21.95 5.09
C GLN A 284 5.27 20.80 4.15
N TYR A 285 5.62 19.64 4.72
CA TYR A 285 5.96 18.46 3.92
C TYR A 285 4.82 18.05 2.99
N LEU A 286 3.61 17.94 3.52
CA LEU A 286 2.42 17.59 2.72
C LEU A 286 2.13 18.60 1.62
N SER A 287 2.37 19.90 1.87
CA SER A 287 2.26 20.94 0.84
C SER A 287 3.24 20.71 -0.32
N TYR A 288 4.50 20.34 -0.02
CA TYR A 288 5.46 19.96 -1.07
C TYR A 288 5.03 18.70 -1.83
N MET A 289 4.54 17.69 -1.13
CA MET A 289 4.18 16.41 -1.75
C MET A 289 2.91 16.52 -2.61
N THR A 290 1.90 17.25 -2.16
CA THR A 290 0.68 17.51 -2.96
C THR A 290 0.98 18.38 -4.18
N GLN A 291 1.91 19.34 -4.07
CA GLN A 291 2.41 20.08 -5.23
C GLN A 291 3.15 19.16 -6.21
N MET A 292 4.07 18.34 -5.71
CA MET A 292 4.84 17.40 -6.55
C MET A 292 3.91 16.42 -7.28
N ALA A 293 2.87 15.94 -6.61
CA ALA A 293 1.87 15.08 -7.23
C ALA A 293 1.19 15.78 -8.42
N LYS A 294 0.78 17.03 -8.26
CA LYS A 294 0.23 17.85 -9.37
C LYS A 294 1.21 18.03 -10.52
N GLU A 295 2.49 18.32 -10.21
CA GLU A 295 3.54 18.47 -11.23
C GLU A 295 3.77 17.16 -12.01
N LEU A 296 3.68 16.01 -11.34
CA LEU A 296 3.79 14.68 -11.94
C LEU A 296 2.47 14.15 -12.53
N LYS A 297 1.36 14.93 -12.42
CA LYS A 297 0.01 14.55 -12.86
C LYS A 297 -0.47 13.24 -12.23
N LYS A 298 -0.28 13.13 -10.92
CA LYS A 298 -0.67 11.99 -10.09
C LYS A 298 -1.48 12.47 -8.90
N ALA A 299 -2.27 11.57 -8.30
CA ALA A 299 -2.87 11.84 -7.01
C ALA A 299 -1.86 11.57 -5.88
N TYR A 300 -2.06 12.18 -4.72
CA TYR A 300 -1.27 11.88 -3.53
C TYR A 300 -2.07 10.97 -2.60
N PHE A 301 -1.49 9.83 -2.22
CA PHE A 301 -2.12 8.77 -1.46
C PHE A 301 -1.31 8.42 -0.21
N VAL A 302 -1.93 8.50 0.96
CA VAL A 302 -1.32 8.08 2.22
C VAL A 302 -1.79 6.67 2.56
N GLY A 303 -0.97 5.66 2.18
CA GLY A 303 -1.26 4.23 2.34
C GLY A 303 -1.16 3.75 3.78
N GLU A 304 -0.32 4.40 4.59
CA GLU A 304 -0.20 4.15 6.02
C GLU A 304 0.12 5.43 6.77
N TRP A 305 -0.42 5.55 7.99
CA TRP A 305 -0.01 6.56 8.94
C TRP A 305 -0.27 6.10 10.37
N GLY A 306 0.44 6.71 11.32
CA GLY A 306 0.28 6.42 12.74
C GLY A 306 0.91 7.51 13.59
N GLY A 307 0.50 7.61 14.85
CA GLY A 307 0.85 8.71 15.74
C GLY A 307 1.52 8.32 17.06
N GLY A 308 2.18 7.19 17.14
CA GLY A 308 2.87 6.77 18.35
C GLY A 308 2.05 5.88 19.29
N SER A 309 2.69 5.42 20.36
CA SER A 309 2.15 4.41 21.28
C SER A 309 1.29 4.97 22.41
N SER A 310 1.12 6.31 22.50
CA SER A 310 0.42 6.92 23.64
C SER A 310 -1.09 6.69 23.56
N GLU A 311 -1.74 6.62 24.72
CA GLU A 311 -3.22 6.64 24.81
C GLU A 311 -3.81 8.01 24.49
N ASP A 312 -2.96 9.04 24.41
CA ASP A 312 -3.36 10.39 24.03
C ASP A 312 -3.53 10.48 22.50
N MET A 313 -4.76 10.71 22.07
CA MET A 313 -5.12 10.83 20.65
C MET A 313 -4.82 12.22 20.06
N THR A 314 -4.18 13.12 20.80
CA THR A 314 -3.89 14.47 20.32
C THR A 314 -3.01 14.43 19.06
N SER A 315 -1.91 13.68 19.08
CA SER A 315 -1.03 13.55 17.93
C SER A 315 -1.71 12.91 16.71
N TYR A 316 -2.61 11.94 16.93
CA TYR A 316 -3.39 11.34 15.84
C TYR A 316 -4.34 12.35 15.19
N ARG A 317 -5.00 13.21 16.02
CA ARG A 317 -5.87 14.27 15.51
C ARG A 317 -5.10 15.36 14.78
N GLU A 318 -3.94 15.76 15.30
CA GLU A 318 -3.08 16.75 14.66
C GLU A 318 -2.61 16.27 13.29
N ILE A 319 -2.05 15.05 13.19
CA ILE A 319 -1.63 14.45 11.93
C ILE A 319 -2.80 14.33 10.95
N GLY A 320 -3.94 13.81 11.41
CA GLY A 320 -5.13 13.68 10.57
C GLY A 320 -5.67 15.03 10.09
N ASN A 321 -5.63 16.06 10.93
CA ASN A 321 -6.00 17.41 10.54
C ASN A 321 -5.07 17.98 9.47
N ASP A 322 -3.76 17.78 9.60
CA ASP A 322 -2.80 18.18 8.58
C ASP A 322 -3.10 17.52 7.22
N PHE A 323 -3.56 16.24 7.20
CA PHE A 323 -3.99 15.58 5.96
C PHE A 323 -5.20 16.29 5.34
N VAL A 324 -6.22 16.58 6.13
CA VAL A 324 -7.42 17.29 5.64
C VAL A 324 -7.06 18.66 5.09
N ASP A 325 -6.28 19.45 5.86
CA ASP A 325 -5.85 20.79 5.48
C ASP A 325 -4.98 20.82 4.22
N ALA A 326 -4.19 19.77 3.99
CA ALA A 326 -3.40 19.59 2.78
C ALA A 326 -4.21 19.04 1.58
N GLY A 327 -5.48 18.69 1.77
CA GLY A 327 -6.32 18.09 0.74
C GLY A 327 -5.94 16.65 0.36
N VAL A 328 -5.34 15.90 1.27
CA VAL A 328 -5.07 14.46 1.09
C VAL A 328 -6.39 13.73 1.00
N GLN A 329 -6.66 13.08 -0.13
CA GLN A 329 -7.97 12.48 -0.38
C GLN A 329 -8.17 11.14 0.33
N ILE A 330 -7.11 10.35 0.49
CA ILE A 330 -7.17 9.05 1.18
C ILE A 330 -6.00 8.94 2.15
N CYS A 331 -6.33 8.61 3.40
CA CYS A 331 -5.35 8.29 4.43
C CYS A 331 -5.80 7.06 5.24
N LEU A 332 -4.91 6.05 5.36
CA LEU A 332 -5.24 4.77 5.96
C LEU A 332 -4.44 4.56 7.25
N LEU A 333 -5.14 4.53 8.39
CA LEU A 333 -4.51 4.36 9.71
C LEU A 333 -3.88 2.97 9.82
N TRP A 334 -2.65 2.90 10.30
CA TRP A 334 -1.99 1.66 10.67
C TRP A 334 -2.28 1.32 12.13
N ASN A 335 -2.75 0.17 12.53
CA ASN A 335 -3.31 -0.93 11.74
C ASN A 335 -4.34 -1.67 12.62
N PHE A 336 -5.52 -1.93 12.08
CA PHE A 336 -6.54 -2.71 12.77
C PHE A 336 -6.18 -4.20 12.78
N ASN A 337 -6.44 -4.86 13.90
CA ASN A 337 -6.36 -6.30 14.05
C ASN A 337 -7.52 -6.80 14.89
N LEU A 338 -8.17 -7.88 14.46
CA LEU A 338 -9.30 -8.43 15.20
C LEU A 338 -8.91 -8.85 16.63
N ASN A 339 -7.76 -9.48 16.75
CA ASN A 339 -7.18 -9.89 18.02
C ASN A 339 -5.97 -8.99 18.32
N GLU A 340 -5.82 -8.61 19.60
CA GLU A 340 -4.66 -7.83 20.02
C GLU A 340 -3.37 -8.57 19.69
N ASN A 341 -2.43 -7.89 19.04
CA ASN A 341 -1.13 -8.45 18.70
C ASN A 341 0.00 -7.49 19.06
N SER A 342 1.25 -7.96 18.94
CA SER A 342 2.45 -7.19 19.30
C SER A 342 2.98 -6.28 18.19
N ILE A 343 2.25 -6.12 17.07
CA ILE A 343 2.67 -5.24 16.00
C ILE A 343 2.51 -3.79 16.44
N GLU A 344 3.54 -3.00 16.23
CA GLU A 344 3.59 -1.61 16.62
C GLU A 344 2.41 -0.84 16.00
N TYR A 345 1.79 0.03 16.78
CA TYR A 345 0.59 0.81 16.44
C TYR A 345 -0.69 0.00 16.19
N SER A 346 -0.69 -1.32 16.32
CA SER A 346 -1.92 -2.12 16.17
C SER A 346 -2.96 -1.78 17.23
N PHE A 347 -4.22 -1.91 16.83
CA PHE A 347 -5.37 -1.72 17.71
C PHE A 347 -6.48 -2.72 17.39
N SER A 348 -7.30 -3.04 18.40
CA SER A 348 -8.49 -3.88 18.28
C SER A 348 -9.74 -3.13 18.75
N ALA A 349 -10.92 -3.54 18.29
CA ALA A 349 -12.19 -2.89 18.65
C ALA A 349 -12.49 -2.98 20.17
N ASP A 350 -12.06 -4.04 20.82
CA ASP A 350 -12.31 -4.30 22.25
C ASP A 350 -11.44 -3.45 23.18
N SER A 351 -10.37 -2.86 22.67
CA SER A 351 -9.48 -2.00 23.44
C SER A 351 -9.97 -0.56 23.52
N LEU A 352 -9.74 0.10 24.65
CA LEU A 352 -10.02 1.54 24.80
C LEU A 352 -9.27 2.38 23.75
N ARG A 353 -8.03 1.99 23.44
CA ARG A 353 -7.23 2.60 22.39
C ARG A 353 -7.92 2.48 21.03
N GLY A 354 -8.39 1.29 20.69
CA GLY A 354 -9.06 1.04 19.40
C GLY A 354 -10.34 1.84 19.26
N GLN A 355 -11.18 1.90 20.31
CA GLN A 355 -12.39 2.72 20.29
C GLN A 355 -12.07 4.21 20.05
N ARG A 356 -11.00 4.73 20.67
CA ARG A 356 -10.54 6.11 20.45
C ARG A 356 -10.00 6.33 19.03
N LEU A 357 -9.29 5.35 18.45
CA LEU A 357 -8.79 5.46 17.08
C LEU A 357 -9.92 5.38 16.03
N PHE A 358 -10.92 4.55 16.24
CA PHE A 358 -12.13 4.61 15.42
C PHE A 358 -12.85 5.96 15.50
N ALA A 359 -12.89 6.57 16.69
CA ALA A 359 -13.42 7.91 16.84
C ALA A 359 -12.60 8.96 16.06
N VAL A 360 -11.26 8.85 16.04
CA VAL A 360 -10.41 9.73 15.21
C VAL A 360 -10.73 9.55 13.72
N ILE A 361 -10.85 8.33 13.23
CA ILE A 361 -11.22 8.08 11.81
C ILE A 361 -12.60 8.69 11.50
N ALA A 362 -13.57 8.53 12.39
CA ALA A 362 -14.90 9.10 12.23
C ALA A 362 -14.88 10.63 12.22
N GLU A 363 -14.10 11.27 13.12
CA GLU A 363 -13.88 12.72 13.16
C GLU A 363 -13.29 13.25 11.85
N LEU A 364 -12.29 12.53 11.28
CA LEU A 364 -11.68 12.89 10.00
C LEU A 364 -12.67 12.77 8.84
N ASN A 365 -13.43 11.69 8.78
CA ASN A 365 -14.46 11.51 7.75
C ASN A 365 -15.54 12.58 7.83
N HIS A 366 -15.94 12.99 9.06
CA HIS A 366 -16.87 14.10 9.25
C HIS A 366 -16.28 15.44 8.75
N ARG A 367 -14.98 15.70 9.04
CA ARG A 367 -14.28 16.88 8.52
C ARG A 367 -14.25 16.89 6.99
N TYR A 368 -13.90 15.77 6.35
CA TYR A 368 -13.92 15.62 4.89
C TYR A 368 -15.30 15.95 4.30
N GLN A 369 -16.38 15.41 4.89
CA GLN A 369 -17.74 15.70 4.44
C GLN A 369 -18.09 17.19 4.52
N THR A 370 -17.65 17.85 5.60
CA THR A 370 -17.97 19.27 5.85
C THR A 370 -17.14 20.20 4.96
N GLU A 371 -15.84 19.96 4.81
CA GLU A 371 -14.94 20.88 4.10
C GLU A 371 -15.01 20.73 2.59
N PHE A 372 -15.27 19.54 2.09
CA PHE A 372 -15.34 19.27 0.65
C PHE A 372 -16.76 19.09 0.10
N ASN A 373 -17.81 19.35 0.93
CA ASN A 373 -19.22 19.27 0.56
C ASN A 373 -19.63 17.95 -0.11
N LEU A 374 -19.26 16.83 0.49
CA LEU A 374 -19.45 15.46 -0.04
C LEU A 374 -20.87 14.91 0.26
#